data_804fd9de7eca9be19c55868774be751b
#
_entry.id   804fd9de7eca9be19c55868774be751b
#
_cell.length_a   1.000
_cell.length_b   1.000
_cell.length_c   1.000
_cell.angle_alpha   90.00
_cell.angle_beta   90.00
_cell.angle_gamma   90.00
#
_symmetry.space_group_name_H-M   'P 1'
#
loop_
_entity.id
_entity.type
_entity.pdbx_description
1 polymer ?
#
loop_
_entity_poly.entity_id
_entity_poly.type
_entity_poly.pdbx_seq_one_letter_code
_entity_poly.pdbx_strand_id
1 'polypeptide(L)'
;KTINVKIIKWLILAICFSSATISAKQIAIVIDDIGYHQRDLEFLSLPGQLSYSILPHTPYSQIFATLASQSNKELLLHVPMQALNGKELGPGALTLNMNKEQLQQTLGTALASLPQVKGVNNHMGSALTQKSQAMKWTMEVLKKRHLYFLDSRTTDLSQAQNAANF
;
A
#
# COMPACT_ATOMS: atom_id res chain seq x y z
N LYS A 1 58.93 29.77 1.13
CA LYS A 1 58.31 28.45 1.49
C LYS A 1 57.52 27.97 0.28
N THR A 2 58.10 27.09 -0.51
CA THR A 2 57.45 26.48 -1.70
C THR A 2 56.47 25.44 -1.24
N ILE A 3 55.16 25.68 -1.44
CA ILE A 3 54.08 24.72 -1.15
C ILE A 3 54.20 23.58 -2.17
N ASN A 4 54.30 22.36 -1.68
CA ASN A 4 54.55 21.17 -2.51
C ASN A 4 53.33 20.87 -3.38
N VAL A 5 53.48 21.10 -4.72
CA VAL A 5 52.40 20.93 -5.72
C VAL A 5 51.77 19.52 -5.69
N LYS A 6 52.51 18.50 -5.25
CA LYS A 6 51.95 17.14 -5.09
C LYS A 6 50.90 17.05 -4.01
N ILE A 7 51.08 17.78 -2.89
CA ILE A 7 50.10 17.78 -1.79
C ILE A 7 48.78 18.48 -2.21
N ILE A 8 48.88 19.55 -2.99
CA ILE A 8 47.70 20.24 -3.54
C ILE A 8 46.91 19.34 -4.50
N LYS A 9 47.57 18.55 -5.34
CA LYS A 9 46.88 17.59 -6.24
C LYS A 9 46.11 16.52 -5.47
N TRP A 10 46.65 16.00 -4.41
CA TRP A 10 45.97 15.00 -3.55
C TRP A 10 44.80 15.61 -2.75
N LEU A 11 44.93 16.85 -2.30
CA LEU A 11 43.83 17.55 -1.64
C LEU A 11 42.67 17.86 -2.59
N ILE A 12 42.95 18.27 -3.82
CA ILE A 12 41.91 18.50 -4.84
C ILE A 12 41.22 17.19 -5.22
N LEU A 13 41.94 16.08 -5.33
CA LEU A 13 41.37 14.76 -5.62
C LEU A 13 40.47 14.26 -4.49
N ALA A 14 40.79 14.53 -3.23
CA ALA A 14 39.97 14.16 -2.08
C ALA A 14 38.64 14.95 -1.99
N ILE A 15 38.63 16.20 -2.44
CA ILE A 15 37.41 17.04 -2.45
C ILE A 15 36.41 16.56 -3.53
N CYS A 16 36.88 16.01 -4.64
CA CYS A 16 35.99 15.52 -5.72
C CYS A 16 35.22 14.25 -5.35
N PHE A 17 35.60 13.51 -4.29
CA PHE A 17 34.91 12.29 -3.86
C PHE A 17 33.86 12.48 -2.75
N SER A 18 33.67 13.70 -2.26
CA SER A 18 32.58 14.01 -1.35
C SER A 18 31.27 14.24 -2.15
N SER A 19 30.78 13.20 -2.80
CA SER A 19 29.42 13.20 -3.35
C SER A 19 28.45 13.19 -2.17
N ALA A 20 28.01 14.36 -1.73
CA ALA A 20 26.88 14.45 -0.83
C ALA A 20 25.67 13.82 -1.55
N THR A 21 25.24 12.66 -1.08
CA THR A 21 24.00 12.05 -1.56
C THR A 21 22.84 12.95 -1.12
N ILE A 22 22.39 13.81 -2.04
CA ILE A 22 21.16 14.58 -1.83
C ILE A 22 20.02 13.57 -1.92
N SER A 23 19.52 13.15 -0.76
CA SER A 23 18.29 12.37 -0.69
C SER A 23 17.12 13.31 -0.98
N ALA A 24 16.62 13.28 -2.20
CA ALA A 24 15.38 13.96 -2.54
C ALA A 24 14.21 13.25 -1.84
N LYS A 25 13.28 14.03 -1.28
CA LYS A 25 12.02 13.47 -0.75
C LYS A 25 11.22 12.87 -1.90
N GLN A 26 10.79 11.64 -1.73
CA GLN A 26 9.94 10.95 -2.70
C GLN A 26 8.48 11.05 -2.28
N ILE A 27 7.59 11.22 -3.26
CA ILE A 27 6.14 11.22 -3.07
C ILE A 27 5.59 10.04 -3.86
N ALA A 28 4.79 9.20 -3.20
CA ALA A 28 3.98 8.18 -3.85
C ALA A 28 2.51 8.63 -3.85
N ILE A 29 1.83 8.46 -4.98
CA ILE A 29 0.42 8.80 -5.13
C ILE A 29 -0.36 7.51 -5.35
N VAL A 30 -1.38 7.29 -4.52
CA VAL A 30 -2.32 6.17 -4.63
C VAL A 30 -3.70 6.73 -4.94
N ILE A 31 -4.39 6.15 -5.91
CA ILE A 31 -5.78 6.45 -6.22
C ILE A 31 -6.62 5.30 -5.67
N ASP A 32 -7.44 5.61 -4.68
CA ASP A 32 -8.27 4.65 -3.95
C ASP A 32 -9.67 4.50 -4.57
N ASP A 33 -10.48 3.58 -4.02
CA ASP A 33 -11.90 3.36 -4.32
C ASP A 33 -12.20 2.91 -5.75
N ILE A 34 -11.23 2.33 -6.45
CA ILE A 34 -11.38 1.85 -7.82
C ILE A 34 -12.25 0.59 -7.88
N GLY A 35 -13.16 0.55 -8.85
CA GLY A 35 -13.84 -0.69 -9.26
C GLY A 35 -15.36 -0.66 -9.32
N TYR A 36 -16.03 0.37 -8.79
CA TYR A 36 -17.48 0.47 -8.88
C TYR A 36 -17.98 1.03 -10.21
N HIS A 37 -17.19 1.88 -10.88
CA HIS A 37 -17.63 2.60 -12.05
C HIS A 37 -16.77 2.30 -13.28
N GLN A 38 -17.41 2.17 -14.45
CA GLN A 38 -16.69 2.02 -15.73
C GLN A 38 -15.72 3.17 -16.00
N ARG A 39 -16.09 4.39 -15.61
CA ARG A 39 -15.24 5.57 -15.74
C ARG A 39 -13.92 5.49 -14.97
N ASP A 40 -13.81 4.59 -13.99
CA ASP A 40 -12.57 4.40 -13.25
C ASP A 40 -11.43 3.97 -14.20
N LEU A 41 -11.75 3.31 -15.32
CA LEU A 41 -10.79 2.93 -16.35
C LEU A 41 -10.05 4.12 -16.97
N GLU A 42 -10.63 5.32 -16.94
CA GLU A 42 -10.02 6.55 -17.44
C GLU A 42 -8.77 6.94 -16.63
N PHE A 43 -8.69 6.54 -15.35
CA PHE A 43 -7.53 6.81 -14.52
C PHE A 43 -6.26 6.12 -15.01
N LEU A 44 -6.38 5.06 -15.82
CA LEU A 44 -5.23 4.38 -16.42
C LEU A 44 -4.45 5.27 -17.41
N SER A 45 -5.10 6.28 -17.98
CA SER A 45 -4.50 7.24 -18.89
C SER A 45 -3.73 8.38 -18.19
N LEU A 46 -3.85 8.50 -16.88
CA LEU A 46 -3.17 9.54 -16.12
C LEU A 46 -1.64 9.38 -16.21
N PRO A 47 -0.92 10.50 -16.41
CA PRO A 47 0.52 10.49 -16.51
C PRO A 47 1.19 10.23 -15.16
N GLY A 48 2.43 9.73 -15.19
CA GLY A 48 3.26 9.52 -14.01
C GLY A 48 3.16 8.13 -13.40
N GLN A 49 3.94 7.94 -12.33
CA GLN A 49 3.97 6.70 -11.56
C GLN A 49 2.88 6.78 -10.48
N LEU A 50 1.74 6.15 -10.77
CA LEU A 50 0.59 6.09 -9.87
C LEU A 50 0.35 4.65 -9.47
N SER A 51 -0.03 4.45 -8.21
CA SER A 51 -0.55 3.18 -7.69
C SER A 51 -2.08 3.26 -7.60
N TYR A 52 -2.75 2.15 -7.83
CA TYR A 52 -4.22 2.08 -7.78
C TYR A 52 -4.66 1.07 -6.75
N SER A 53 -5.60 1.47 -5.91
CA SER A 53 -6.14 0.64 -4.86
C SER A 53 -7.58 0.25 -5.20
N ILE A 54 -7.79 -1.07 -5.36
CA ILE A 54 -8.98 -1.63 -6.00
C ILE A 54 -9.83 -2.33 -4.94
N LEU A 55 -11.10 -1.95 -4.86
CA LEU A 55 -12.10 -2.61 -4.03
C LEU A 55 -12.39 -4.03 -4.57
N PRO A 56 -12.32 -5.07 -3.72
CA PRO A 56 -12.57 -6.44 -4.16
C PRO A 56 -14.03 -6.67 -4.53
N HIS A 57 -14.27 -7.61 -5.43
CA HIS A 57 -15.62 -8.10 -5.78
C HIS A 57 -16.57 -7.01 -6.32
N THR A 58 -16.03 -5.90 -6.83
CA THR A 58 -16.80 -4.84 -7.49
C THR A 58 -16.89 -5.08 -9.00
N PRO A 59 -17.86 -4.49 -9.72
CA PRO A 59 -18.13 -4.83 -11.12
C PRO A 59 -16.94 -4.66 -12.07
N TYR A 60 -16.06 -3.68 -11.82
CA TYR A 60 -14.94 -3.36 -12.70
C TYR A 60 -13.56 -3.69 -12.11
N SER A 61 -13.49 -4.30 -10.92
CA SER A 61 -12.25 -4.59 -10.23
C SER A 61 -11.28 -5.44 -11.05
N GLN A 62 -11.75 -6.52 -11.64
CA GLN A 62 -10.90 -7.47 -12.38
C GLN A 62 -10.44 -6.90 -13.73
N ILE A 63 -11.32 -6.23 -14.47
CA ILE A 63 -10.93 -5.62 -15.74
C ILE A 63 -9.93 -4.49 -15.52
N PHE A 64 -10.15 -3.65 -14.48
CA PHE A 64 -9.19 -2.60 -14.12
C PHE A 64 -7.83 -3.20 -13.77
N ALA A 65 -7.80 -4.21 -12.89
CA ALA A 65 -6.55 -4.86 -12.48
C ALA A 65 -5.78 -5.46 -13.65
N THR A 66 -6.49 -6.07 -14.60
CA THR A 66 -5.89 -6.66 -15.81
C THR A 66 -5.22 -5.58 -16.66
N LEU A 67 -5.94 -4.52 -16.99
CA LEU A 67 -5.43 -3.43 -17.84
C LEU A 67 -4.29 -2.66 -17.17
N ALA A 68 -4.40 -2.39 -15.86
CA ALA A 68 -3.37 -1.73 -15.09
C ALA A 68 -2.06 -2.54 -15.05
N SER A 69 -2.16 -3.87 -14.85
CA SER A 69 -1.01 -4.78 -14.89
C SER A 69 -0.31 -4.79 -16.25
N GLN A 70 -1.07 -4.78 -17.33
CA GLN A 70 -0.51 -4.71 -18.69
C GLN A 70 0.26 -3.40 -18.94
N SER A 71 -0.09 -2.34 -18.20
CA SER A 71 0.56 -1.04 -18.25
C SER A 71 1.63 -0.85 -17.15
N ASN A 72 2.07 -1.93 -16.50
CA ASN A 72 3.05 -1.93 -15.41
C ASN A 72 2.70 -0.97 -14.25
N LYS A 73 1.41 -0.76 -13.97
CA LYS A 73 0.95 0.03 -12.83
C LYS A 73 0.97 -0.82 -11.56
N GLU A 74 1.35 -0.21 -10.46
CA GLU A 74 1.30 -0.86 -9.15
C GLU A 74 -0.13 -0.93 -8.64
N LEU A 75 -0.51 -2.09 -8.11
CA LEU A 75 -1.87 -2.37 -7.63
C LEU A 75 -1.86 -2.77 -6.16
N LEU A 76 -2.84 -2.25 -5.43
CA LEU A 76 -3.17 -2.65 -4.06
C LEU A 76 -4.60 -3.19 -4.00
N LEU A 77 -4.85 -4.09 -3.07
CA LEU A 77 -6.19 -4.45 -2.66
C LEU A 77 -6.70 -3.40 -1.66
N HIS A 78 -7.78 -2.70 -2.01
CA HIS A 78 -8.46 -1.76 -1.12
C HIS A 78 -9.48 -2.51 -0.28
N VAL A 79 -9.04 -3.11 0.85
CA VAL A 79 -9.90 -3.99 1.63
C VAL A 79 -10.83 -3.19 2.53
N PRO A 80 -12.17 -3.38 2.40
CA PRO A 80 -13.10 -2.72 3.30
C PRO A 80 -12.93 -3.21 4.72
N MET A 81 -12.83 -2.30 5.68
CA MET A 81 -12.66 -2.58 7.10
C MET A 81 -13.67 -1.79 7.94
N GLN A 82 -14.20 -2.41 8.98
CA GLN A 82 -15.21 -1.80 9.82
C GLN A 82 -14.80 -0.45 10.39
N ALA A 83 -15.68 0.54 10.22
CA ALA A 83 -15.52 1.90 10.71
C ALA A 83 -16.38 2.18 11.95
N LEU A 84 -16.06 3.22 12.71
CA LEU A 84 -16.81 3.65 13.90
C LEU A 84 -18.17 4.25 13.55
N ASN A 85 -18.32 4.77 12.35
CA ASN A 85 -19.53 5.49 11.91
C ASN A 85 -20.68 4.58 11.43
N GLY A 86 -20.50 3.25 11.45
CA GLY A 86 -21.51 2.27 11.05
C GLY A 86 -21.91 2.26 9.58
N LYS A 87 -21.15 2.93 8.71
CA LYS A 87 -21.41 2.90 7.25
C LYS A 87 -21.25 1.49 6.68
N GLU A 88 -22.06 1.20 5.66
CA GLU A 88 -21.90 -0.04 4.87
C GLU A 88 -20.51 -0.12 4.25
N LEU A 89 -19.94 -1.32 4.28
CA LEU A 89 -18.54 -1.54 3.93
C LEU A 89 -18.34 -2.06 2.50
N GLY A 90 -19.37 -2.59 1.89
CA GLY A 90 -19.25 -3.29 0.61
C GLY A 90 -18.76 -4.73 0.74
N PRO A 91 -18.61 -5.44 -0.39
CA PRO A 91 -18.28 -6.86 -0.42
C PRO A 91 -16.84 -7.12 0.05
N GLY A 92 -16.63 -8.26 0.72
CA GLY A 92 -15.30 -8.66 1.21
C GLY A 92 -14.82 -7.91 2.45
N ALA A 93 -15.73 -7.25 3.18
CA ALA A 93 -15.40 -6.45 4.35
C ALA A 93 -14.90 -7.28 5.54
N LEU A 94 -13.89 -6.76 6.22
CA LEU A 94 -13.40 -7.27 7.49
C LEU A 94 -14.11 -6.55 8.65
N THR A 95 -14.67 -7.33 9.59
CA THR A 95 -15.48 -6.79 10.70
C THR A 95 -15.00 -7.28 12.06
N LEU A 96 -15.37 -6.56 13.13
CA LEU A 96 -14.92 -6.84 14.49
C LEU A 96 -15.49 -8.14 15.10
N ASN A 97 -16.59 -8.66 14.54
CA ASN A 97 -17.20 -9.90 15.00
C ASN A 97 -16.60 -11.16 14.36
N MET A 98 -15.67 -11.00 13.43
CA MET A 98 -14.95 -12.13 12.81
C MET A 98 -13.94 -12.71 13.78
N ASN A 99 -13.90 -14.05 13.86
CA ASN A 99 -12.76 -14.75 14.43
C ASN A 99 -11.58 -14.79 13.46
N LYS A 100 -10.44 -15.38 13.88
CA LYS A 100 -9.22 -15.45 13.07
C LYS A 100 -9.45 -16.11 11.72
N GLU A 101 -10.10 -17.27 11.72
CA GLU A 101 -10.34 -18.05 10.51
C GLU A 101 -11.21 -17.29 9.52
N GLN A 102 -12.32 -16.70 10.00
CA GLN A 102 -13.22 -15.90 9.17
C GLN A 102 -12.52 -14.69 8.56
N LEU A 103 -11.76 -13.95 9.36
CA LEU A 103 -11.03 -12.76 8.87
C LEU A 103 -9.99 -13.16 7.82
N GLN A 104 -9.20 -14.20 8.10
CA GLN A 104 -8.14 -14.66 7.19
C GLN A 104 -8.72 -15.25 5.91
N GLN A 105 -9.83 -15.97 5.99
CA GLN A 105 -10.55 -16.51 4.82
C GLN A 105 -11.12 -15.39 3.95
N THR A 106 -11.79 -14.40 4.56
CA THR A 106 -12.37 -13.24 3.84
C THR A 106 -11.27 -12.47 3.11
N LEU A 107 -10.18 -12.13 3.82
CA LEU A 107 -9.04 -11.44 3.20
C LEU A 107 -8.38 -12.30 2.12
N GLY A 108 -8.24 -13.61 2.35
CA GLY A 108 -7.70 -14.56 1.39
C GLY A 108 -8.51 -14.64 0.11
N THR A 109 -9.83 -14.62 0.20
CA THR A 109 -10.75 -14.60 -0.95
C THR A 109 -10.67 -13.30 -1.73
N ALA A 110 -10.61 -12.17 -1.02
CA ALA A 110 -10.41 -10.86 -1.65
C ALA A 110 -9.08 -10.78 -2.41
N LEU A 111 -7.98 -11.25 -1.82
CA LEU A 111 -6.67 -11.32 -2.47
C LEU A 111 -6.66 -12.27 -3.68
N ALA A 112 -7.40 -13.38 -3.61
CA ALA A 112 -7.51 -14.31 -4.73
C ALA A 112 -8.26 -13.73 -5.92
N SER A 113 -9.17 -12.77 -5.69
CA SER A 113 -9.90 -12.08 -6.77
C SER A 113 -9.02 -11.07 -7.53
N LEU A 114 -7.91 -10.64 -6.95
CA LEU A 114 -6.98 -9.64 -7.52
C LEU A 114 -5.52 -10.11 -7.35
N PRO A 115 -5.08 -11.16 -8.02
CA PRO A 115 -3.78 -11.78 -7.81
C PRO A 115 -2.59 -10.90 -8.22
N GLN A 116 -2.84 -9.80 -8.92
CA GLN A 116 -1.81 -8.86 -9.41
C GLN A 116 -1.33 -7.86 -8.35
N VAL A 117 -2.02 -7.75 -7.20
CA VAL A 117 -1.70 -6.75 -6.18
C VAL A 117 -0.34 -7.01 -5.52
N LYS A 118 0.34 -5.93 -5.16
CA LYS A 118 1.62 -5.94 -4.45
C LYS A 118 1.48 -5.62 -2.96
N GLY A 119 0.35 -5.06 -2.59
CA GLY A 119 0.05 -4.66 -1.22
C GLY A 119 -1.44 -4.58 -0.97
N VAL A 120 -1.75 -4.20 0.25
CA VAL A 120 -3.13 -3.99 0.74
C VAL A 120 -3.18 -2.65 1.45
N ASN A 121 -4.26 -1.89 1.26
CA ASN A 121 -4.58 -0.77 2.14
C ASN A 121 -6.03 -0.87 2.63
N ASN A 122 -6.36 -0.16 3.70
CA ASN A 122 -7.70 -0.19 4.25
C ASN A 122 -8.61 0.87 3.63
N HIS A 123 -9.76 0.43 3.09
CA HIS A 123 -10.91 1.29 2.86
C HIS A 123 -11.66 1.47 4.19
N MET A 124 -11.87 2.73 4.63
CA MET A 124 -12.35 3.01 5.99
C MET A 124 -11.46 2.38 7.07
N GLY A 125 -12.02 1.66 8.05
CA GLY A 125 -11.27 0.86 9.01
C GLY A 125 -11.04 1.53 10.35
N SER A 126 -11.63 2.69 10.63
CA SER A 126 -11.40 3.42 11.88
C SER A 126 -11.77 2.64 13.17
N ALA A 127 -12.58 1.58 13.08
CA ALA A 127 -12.84 0.67 14.20
C ALA A 127 -11.89 -0.54 14.20
N LEU A 128 -11.73 -1.21 13.05
CA LEU A 128 -10.98 -2.46 12.96
C LEU A 128 -9.47 -2.24 13.13
N THR A 129 -8.89 -1.18 12.54
CA THR A 129 -7.44 -0.92 12.62
C THR A 129 -6.96 -0.61 14.04
N GLN A 130 -7.86 -0.21 14.97
CA GLN A 130 -7.53 -0.05 16.39
C GLN A 130 -7.37 -1.38 17.14
N LYS A 131 -7.78 -2.50 16.55
CA LYS A 131 -7.74 -3.81 17.21
C LYS A 131 -6.45 -4.56 16.87
N SER A 132 -5.51 -4.55 17.79
CA SER A 132 -4.19 -5.20 17.64
C SER A 132 -4.32 -6.63 17.15
N GLN A 133 -5.28 -7.40 17.68
CA GLN A 133 -5.45 -8.80 17.33
C GLN A 133 -5.93 -8.97 15.87
N ALA A 134 -6.91 -8.17 15.42
CA ALA A 134 -7.39 -8.20 14.04
C ALA A 134 -6.28 -7.79 13.06
N MET A 135 -5.52 -6.75 13.41
CA MET A 135 -4.38 -6.32 12.59
C MET A 135 -3.26 -7.37 12.54
N LYS A 136 -2.97 -8.07 13.65
CA LYS A 136 -2.02 -9.21 13.64
C LYS A 136 -2.47 -10.31 12.68
N TRP A 137 -3.73 -10.73 12.73
CA TRP A 137 -4.28 -11.73 11.81
C TRP A 137 -4.20 -11.28 10.35
N THR A 138 -4.43 -9.99 10.10
CA THR A 138 -4.26 -9.38 8.78
C THR A 138 -2.79 -9.49 8.33
N MET A 139 -1.84 -9.04 9.16
CA MET A 139 -0.40 -9.06 8.82
C MET A 139 0.14 -10.49 8.61
N GLU A 140 -0.37 -11.49 9.36
CA GLU A 140 -0.02 -12.90 9.13
C GLU A 140 -0.35 -13.37 7.70
N VAL A 141 -1.50 -12.95 7.13
CA VAL A 141 -1.88 -13.28 5.75
C VAL A 141 -0.94 -12.59 4.76
N LEU A 142 -0.68 -11.30 4.98
CA LEU A 142 0.16 -10.50 4.08
C LEU A 142 1.59 -11.01 4.07
N LYS A 143 2.16 -11.31 5.24
CA LYS A 143 3.52 -11.86 5.39
C LYS A 143 3.70 -13.17 4.61
N LYS A 144 2.73 -14.09 4.71
CA LYS A 144 2.75 -15.38 3.97
C LYS A 144 2.71 -15.19 2.45
N ARG A 145 2.18 -14.06 1.97
CA ARG A 145 2.03 -13.74 0.55
C ARG A 145 3.06 -12.71 0.05
N HIS A 146 3.98 -12.27 0.90
CA HIS A 146 4.98 -11.23 0.59
C HIS A 146 4.36 -9.91 0.12
N LEU A 147 3.24 -9.53 0.75
CA LEU A 147 2.53 -8.28 0.47
C LEU A 147 2.82 -7.26 1.58
N TYR A 148 2.89 -5.98 1.21
CA TYR A 148 2.97 -4.91 2.20
C TYR A 148 1.58 -4.39 2.60
N PHE A 149 1.52 -3.66 3.71
CA PHE A 149 0.32 -2.94 4.14
C PHE A 149 0.57 -1.43 4.11
N LEU A 150 -0.32 -0.70 3.45
CA LEU A 150 -0.36 0.76 3.46
C LEU A 150 -1.52 1.21 4.36
N ASP A 151 -1.20 1.74 5.54
CA ASP A 151 -2.21 2.24 6.47
C ASP A 151 -2.76 3.59 6.00
N SER A 152 -4.04 3.62 5.59
CA SER A 152 -4.75 4.83 5.18
C SER A 152 -5.01 5.80 6.35
N ARG A 153 -4.61 5.44 7.57
CA ARG A 153 -4.65 6.29 8.78
C ARG A 153 -6.01 6.96 9.03
N THR A 154 -7.09 6.23 8.86
CA THR A 154 -8.46 6.70 9.14
C THR A 154 -8.74 6.93 10.63
N THR A 155 -7.78 6.62 11.48
CA THR A 155 -7.74 6.91 12.92
C THR A 155 -6.28 6.99 13.39
N ASP A 156 -6.00 7.89 14.32
CA ASP A 156 -4.69 8.01 14.96
C ASP A 156 -4.35 6.83 15.88
N LEU A 157 -5.38 6.06 16.27
CA LEU A 157 -5.26 4.89 17.14
C LEU A 157 -4.95 3.59 16.38
N SER A 158 -4.65 3.67 15.09
CA SER A 158 -4.33 2.48 14.29
C SER A 158 -3.17 1.69 14.88
N GLN A 159 -3.35 0.36 14.95
CA GLN A 159 -2.36 -0.62 15.41
C GLN A 159 -1.63 -1.31 14.25
N ALA A 160 -1.83 -0.85 13.02
CA ALA A 160 -1.25 -1.50 11.84
C ALA A 160 0.27 -1.58 11.90
N GLN A 161 0.95 -0.46 12.23
CA GLN A 161 2.41 -0.42 12.37
C GLN A 161 2.92 -1.36 13.46
N ASN A 162 2.25 -1.36 14.63
CA ASN A 162 2.62 -2.25 15.74
C ASN A 162 2.43 -3.72 15.36
N ALA A 163 1.39 -4.03 14.59
CA ALA A 163 1.09 -5.39 14.14
C ALA A 163 2.03 -5.89 13.04
N ALA A 164 2.67 -5.00 12.28
CA ALA A 164 3.61 -5.38 11.23
C ALA A 164 5.00 -5.79 11.76
N ASN A 165 5.33 -5.43 13.01
CA ASN A 165 6.64 -5.70 13.63
C ASN A 165 6.74 -7.10 14.28
N PHE A 166 5.99 -8.10 13.78
CA PHE A 166 5.98 -9.49 14.25
C PHE A 166 6.82 -10.42 13.39
#